data_d8d95c219485454e502450064e101afd
#
_entry.id   d8d95c219485454e502450064e101afd
#
_cell.length_a   1.000
_cell.length_b   1.000
_cell.length_c   1.000
_cell.angle_alpha   90.00
_cell.angle_beta   90.00
_cell.angle_gamma   90.00
#
_symmetry.space_group_name_H-M   'P 1'
#
loop_
_entity.id
_entity.type
_entity.pdbx_description
1 polymer ?
#
loop_
_entity_poly.entity_id
_entity_poly.type
_entity_poly.pdbx_seq_one_letter_code
_entity_poly.pdbx_strand_id
1 'polypeptide(L)'
;MKKYVSLVLFSLLSWAVCATDFPKVILAGDYPDPTILRDGKDYYMTHSPFYYAPGFLIWHSQDLEHWEPVCRAMAQWEGSAMAPDLVKYNNRYYIYYPAAGTNWVIWADDIHGPWSAPKDLKVNGIDPGHVADADGKRYLYLSEGKVVQLSDDGLSTVGEVRKVYDGWPYPRNWRTEGMYLESPKLNYHNGYYYLTSAEGGTAGPGTSHMVVTARSKSVLGPWENSPFNPLVHTYSERESWWSKGHGTLIDDVNGNWWVVYHAYAKGYHTLGRQTLIEPIEWTPDGWCRAKSTGTFPKAEVPIRHGLELSDDFQGTELGLQWTFWKEYAPKAVTLENRTLRLKAKGKTPADGRLLLATAEDKNYETQVEVTVGKNNTAGLLLYYSEKAYAGLVSDGKTFTVYRHAGQKTELPNTLGRQFTVRIKNQGNHVSISVGKDGKEWTTLAEGIDVSGMHHNAYKGFYALRIGLVSIGKGEAA
;
A
#
# COMPACT_ATOMS: atom_id res chain seq x y z
N MET A 1 -41.82 -15.31 64.86
CA MET A 1 -40.44 -15.49 64.32
C MET A 1 -40.55 -15.58 62.84
N LYS A 2 -40.22 -14.48 62.13
CA LYS A 2 -40.15 -14.44 60.63
C LYS A 2 -38.70 -14.63 60.23
N LYS A 3 -38.41 -15.71 59.45
CA LYS A 3 -37.09 -15.98 58.88
C LYS A 3 -37.00 -15.25 57.54
N TYR A 4 -36.05 -14.32 57.43
CA TYR A 4 -35.65 -13.73 56.15
C TYR A 4 -34.56 -14.59 55.50
N VAL A 5 -34.84 -15.07 54.30
CA VAL A 5 -33.85 -15.73 53.46
C VAL A 5 -33.31 -14.65 52.51
N SER A 6 -32.05 -14.26 52.70
CA SER A 6 -31.34 -13.37 51.76
C SER A 6 -30.81 -14.18 50.62
N LEU A 7 -31.33 -13.95 49.40
CA LEU A 7 -30.80 -14.50 48.15
C LEU A 7 -29.68 -13.58 47.67
N VAL A 8 -28.45 -14.06 47.73
CA VAL A 8 -27.30 -13.35 47.12
C VAL A 8 -27.24 -13.76 45.67
N LEU A 9 -27.60 -12.84 44.76
CA LEU A 9 -27.42 -13.01 43.30
C LEU A 9 -25.97 -12.73 42.96
N PHE A 10 -25.20 -13.75 42.66
CA PHE A 10 -23.90 -13.59 41.99
C PHE A 10 -24.16 -13.30 40.51
N SER A 11 -24.03 -12.06 40.10
CA SER A 11 -23.95 -11.70 38.68
C SER A 11 -22.58 -12.09 38.14
N LEU A 12 -22.50 -13.22 37.42
CA LEU A 12 -21.39 -13.55 36.57
C LEU A 12 -21.41 -12.57 35.38
N LEU A 13 -20.61 -11.51 35.47
CA LEU A 13 -20.22 -10.74 34.26
C LEU A 13 -19.34 -11.65 33.42
N SER A 14 -19.96 -12.35 32.48
CA SER A 14 -19.22 -12.93 31.36
C SER A 14 -18.71 -11.79 30.52
N TRP A 15 -17.40 -11.56 30.58
CA TRP A 15 -16.70 -10.77 29.57
C TRP A 15 -16.81 -11.55 28.27
N ALA A 16 -17.73 -11.15 27.39
CA ALA A 16 -17.70 -11.59 26.02
C ALA A 16 -16.42 -11.01 25.40
N VAL A 17 -15.38 -11.81 25.31
CA VAL A 17 -14.28 -11.54 24.39
C VAL A 17 -14.93 -11.57 23.02
N CYS A 18 -15.14 -10.40 22.41
CA CYS A 18 -15.49 -10.32 21.00
C CYS A 18 -14.37 -11.01 20.24
N ALA A 19 -14.63 -12.20 19.73
CA ALA A 19 -13.75 -12.81 18.75
C ALA A 19 -13.73 -11.84 17.55
N THR A 20 -12.56 -11.25 17.27
CA THR A 20 -12.37 -10.43 16.08
C THR A 20 -12.43 -11.35 14.88
N ASP A 21 -13.36 -11.09 13.96
CA ASP A 21 -13.45 -11.82 12.69
C ASP A 21 -12.21 -11.49 11.83
N PHE A 22 -11.49 -12.51 11.40
CA PHE A 22 -10.38 -12.39 10.48
C PHE A 22 -10.78 -12.87 9.08
N PRO A 23 -10.16 -12.33 8.01
CA PRO A 23 -9.08 -11.34 8.00
C PRO A 23 -9.53 -9.95 8.43
N LYS A 24 -8.62 -9.19 9.06
CA LYS A 24 -8.85 -7.80 9.43
C LYS A 24 -8.04 -6.88 8.53
N VAL A 25 -8.67 -5.81 8.03
CA VAL A 25 -7.97 -4.71 7.34
C VAL A 25 -7.26 -3.88 8.39
N ILE A 26 -5.96 -3.72 8.25
CA ILE A 26 -5.13 -2.86 9.11
C ILE A 26 -4.70 -1.56 8.44
N LEU A 27 -4.66 -1.54 7.09
CA LEU A 27 -4.56 -0.31 6.31
C LEU A 27 -5.51 -0.39 5.12
N ALA A 28 -6.54 0.46 5.14
CA ALA A 28 -7.47 0.62 4.04
C ALA A 28 -6.88 1.50 2.94
N GLY A 29 -7.24 1.26 1.67
CA GLY A 29 -6.69 1.95 0.52
C GLY A 29 -5.51 1.20 -0.11
N ASP A 30 -4.75 1.89 -0.97
CA ASP A 30 -3.69 1.29 -1.77
C ASP A 30 -2.37 1.20 -1.02
N TYR A 31 -2.24 0.14 -0.23
CA TYR A 31 -1.04 -0.21 0.52
C TYR A 31 -0.63 -1.66 0.21
N PRO A 32 -0.14 -1.91 -1.04
CA PRO A 32 0.19 -3.25 -1.52
C PRO A 32 1.59 -3.69 -1.12
N ASP A 33 1.81 -5.01 -1.21
CA ASP A 33 3.12 -5.64 -1.03
C ASP A 33 3.74 -5.30 0.34
N PRO A 34 3.02 -5.57 1.45
CA PRO A 34 3.46 -5.18 2.79
C PRO A 34 4.73 -5.92 3.21
N THR A 35 5.69 -5.16 3.73
CA THR A 35 6.83 -5.68 4.47
C THR A 35 6.80 -5.09 5.87
N ILE A 36 6.93 -5.95 6.88
CA ILE A 36 6.79 -5.57 8.29
C ILE A 36 7.96 -6.10 9.11
N LEU A 37 8.45 -5.30 10.03
CA LEU A 37 9.45 -5.72 11.02
C LEU A 37 9.00 -5.33 12.43
N ARG A 38 9.51 -6.07 13.42
CA ARG A 38 9.42 -5.75 14.83
C ARG A 38 10.76 -5.26 15.36
N ASP A 39 10.74 -4.14 16.06
CA ASP A 39 11.89 -3.58 16.76
C ASP A 39 11.52 -3.35 18.24
N GLY A 40 11.82 -4.33 19.08
CA GLY A 40 11.38 -4.32 20.47
C GLY A 40 9.87 -4.42 20.60
N LYS A 41 9.23 -3.33 21.01
CA LYS A 41 7.77 -3.20 21.16
C LYS A 41 7.10 -2.58 19.95
N ASP A 42 7.89 -2.02 19.07
CA ASP A 42 7.43 -1.24 17.93
C ASP A 42 7.43 -2.10 16.67
N TYR A 43 6.42 -1.87 15.84
CA TYR A 43 6.28 -2.48 14.53
C TYR A 43 6.37 -1.40 13.48
N TYR A 44 7.12 -1.68 12.42
CA TYR A 44 7.24 -0.77 11.29
C TYR A 44 6.89 -1.50 10.00
N MET A 45 6.18 -0.83 9.12
CA MET A 45 5.70 -1.40 7.86
C MET A 45 5.86 -0.40 6.72
N THR A 46 6.14 -0.88 5.52
CA THR A 46 6.08 -0.09 4.29
C THR A 46 5.56 -0.92 3.13
N HIS A 47 5.29 -0.27 2.01
CA HIS A 47 4.57 -0.81 0.86
C HIS A 47 5.16 -0.34 -0.46
N SER A 48 4.73 -0.92 -1.56
CA SER A 48 5.09 -0.47 -2.91
C SER A 48 4.59 0.94 -3.20
N PRO A 49 5.45 1.90 -3.48
CA PRO A 49 5.04 3.22 -3.93
C PRO A 49 4.82 3.29 -5.45
N PHE A 50 5.29 2.31 -6.23
CA PHE A 50 5.29 2.35 -7.69
C PHE A 50 5.84 3.66 -8.25
N TYR A 51 5.06 4.40 -9.02
CA TYR A 51 5.43 5.69 -9.61
C TYR A 51 5.10 6.90 -8.72
N TYR A 52 4.58 6.67 -7.51
CA TYR A 52 4.24 7.74 -6.58
C TYR A 52 5.48 8.17 -5.77
N ALA A 53 5.86 9.44 -5.86
CA ALA A 53 7.01 9.99 -5.15
C ALA A 53 6.63 11.23 -4.30
N PRO A 54 7.21 11.39 -3.09
CA PRO A 54 8.21 10.54 -2.45
C PRO A 54 7.64 9.17 -2.08
N GLY A 55 8.50 8.14 -2.12
CA GLY A 55 8.11 6.74 -1.92
C GLY A 55 8.34 6.20 -0.50
N PHE A 56 7.95 4.94 -0.29
CA PHE A 56 8.10 4.18 0.94
C PHE A 56 7.63 4.94 2.18
N LEU A 57 6.29 5.13 2.29
CA LEU A 57 5.69 5.61 3.52
C LEU A 57 5.91 4.58 4.62
N ILE A 58 6.65 4.97 5.65
CA ILE A 58 6.85 4.14 6.84
C ILE A 58 5.67 4.36 7.77
N TRP A 59 5.12 3.25 8.24
CA TRP A 59 4.08 3.18 9.24
C TRP A 59 4.63 2.62 10.54
N HIS A 60 4.10 3.09 11.66
CA HIS A 60 4.42 2.65 13.02
C HIS A 60 3.17 2.14 13.73
N SER A 61 3.33 1.06 14.50
CA SER A 61 2.32 0.51 15.39
C SER A 61 2.97 -0.07 16.65
N GLN A 62 2.20 -0.17 17.74
CA GLN A 62 2.57 -0.97 18.92
C GLN A 62 1.61 -2.14 19.19
N ASP A 63 0.56 -2.26 18.38
CA ASP A 63 -0.47 -3.28 18.58
C ASP A 63 -0.84 -4.07 17.30
N LEU A 64 -0.18 -3.81 16.16
CA LEU A 64 -0.46 -4.40 14.86
C LEU A 64 -1.84 -4.05 14.28
N GLU A 65 -2.66 -3.34 15.03
CA GLU A 65 -4.03 -2.97 14.64
C GLU A 65 -4.12 -1.50 14.21
N HIS A 66 -3.46 -0.59 14.95
CA HIS A 66 -3.51 0.84 14.74
C HIS A 66 -2.15 1.34 14.23
N TRP A 67 -2.17 2.02 13.09
CA TRP A 67 -0.97 2.45 12.38
C TRP A 67 -0.96 3.95 12.17
N GLU A 68 0.14 4.63 12.50
CA GLU A 68 0.34 6.02 12.18
C GLU A 68 1.55 6.22 11.27
N PRO A 69 1.47 7.21 10.34
CA PRO A 69 2.56 7.46 9.41
C PRO A 69 3.73 8.12 10.12
N VAL A 70 4.95 7.72 9.74
CA VAL A 70 6.21 8.23 10.33
C VAL A 70 6.92 9.18 9.38
N CYS A 71 7.30 8.70 8.23
CA CYS A 71 8.04 9.45 7.21
C CYS A 71 7.94 8.77 5.85
N ARG A 72 8.42 9.46 4.81
CA ARG A 72 8.68 8.86 3.50
C ARG A 72 10.18 8.65 3.33
N ALA A 73 10.59 7.38 3.22
CA ALA A 73 12.00 7.00 3.23
C ALA A 73 12.73 7.31 1.91
N MET A 74 12.01 7.41 0.78
CA MET A 74 12.62 7.61 -0.53
C MET A 74 12.20 8.97 -1.12
N ALA A 75 13.10 9.95 -1.02
CA ALA A 75 12.90 11.27 -1.62
C ALA A 75 13.19 11.29 -3.13
N GLN A 76 14.14 10.48 -3.60
CA GLN A 76 14.50 10.39 -5.02
C GLN A 76 13.59 9.40 -5.73
N TRP A 77 13.38 9.61 -7.01
CA TRP A 77 12.57 8.74 -7.85
C TRP A 77 13.43 8.09 -8.94
N GLU A 78 13.60 6.76 -8.82
CA GLU A 78 14.39 5.94 -9.74
C GLU A 78 13.51 5.15 -10.72
N GLY A 79 12.23 5.49 -10.81
CA GLY A 79 11.24 4.79 -11.61
C GLY A 79 10.18 4.10 -10.72
N SER A 80 9.54 3.06 -11.24
CA SER A 80 8.54 2.30 -10.48
C SER A 80 9.24 1.46 -9.43
N ALA A 81 9.26 1.92 -8.19
CA ALA A 81 9.74 1.16 -7.05
C ALA A 81 8.60 0.28 -6.50
N MET A 82 8.88 -1.01 -6.24
CA MET A 82 7.84 -1.95 -5.84
C MET A 82 8.35 -2.96 -4.81
N ALA A 83 7.43 -3.68 -4.19
CA ALA A 83 7.64 -4.84 -3.34
C ALA A 83 8.90 -4.75 -2.46
N PRO A 84 8.97 -3.76 -1.55
CA PRO A 84 10.14 -3.55 -0.72
C PRO A 84 10.34 -4.68 0.30
N ASP A 85 11.56 -4.76 0.83
CA ASP A 85 11.88 -5.49 2.05
C ASP A 85 12.48 -4.54 3.08
N LEU A 86 11.72 -4.23 4.12
CA LEU A 86 12.12 -3.40 5.25
C LEU A 86 12.69 -4.29 6.35
N VAL A 87 13.97 -4.14 6.63
CA VAL A 87 14.67 -4.96 7.63
C VAL A 87 15.55 -4.12 8.54
N LYS A 88 15.79 -4.63 9.77
CA LYS A 88 16.79 -4.10 10.67
C LYS A 88 17.91 -5.12 10.84
N TYR A 89 19.16 -4.71 10.59
CA TYR A 89 20.33 -5.56 10.78
C TYR A 89 21.48 -4.74 11.37
N ASN A 90 22.09 -5.23 12.44
CA ASN A 90 23.16 -4.55 13.18
C ASN A 90 22.84 -3.08 13.50
N ASN A 91 21.67 -2.84 14.11
CA ASN A 91 21.15 -1.52 14.49
C ASN A 91 20.96 -0.51 13.34
N ARG A 92 20.90 -0.97 12.12
CA ARG A 92 20.61 -0.15 10.93
C ARG A 92 19.40 -0.68 10.20
N TYR A 93 18.56 0.21 9.72
CA TYR A 93 17.40 -0.11 8.88
C TYR A 93 17.81 -0.08 7.42
N TYR A 94 17.26 -1.02 6.63
CA TYR A 94 17.46 -1.12 5.19
C TYR A 94 16.11 -1.31 4.52
N ILE A 95 15.95 -0.72 3.33
CA ILE A 95 14.87 -1.05 2.41
C ILE A 95 15.51 -1.50 1.11
N TYR A 96 15.36 -2.78 0.78
CA TYR A 96 15.72 -3.35 -0.50
C TYR A 96 14.51 -3.31 -1.41
N TYR A 97 14.67 -2.90 -2.67
CA TYR A 97 13.54 -2.78 -3.59
C TYR A 97 13.99 -2.83 -5.04
N PRO A 98 13.17 -3.37 -5.99
CA PRO A 98 13.41 -3.29 -7.41
C PRO A 98 12.87 -1.97 -7.98
N ALA A 99 13.64 -1.38 -8.88
CA ALA A 99 13.24 -0.27 -9.75
C ALA A 99 14.14 -0.23 -10.98
N ALA A 100 13.62 0.28 -12.11
CA ALA A 100 14.39 0.47 -13.33
C ALA A 100 15.20 -0.76 -13.81
N GLY A 101 14.69 -1.97 -13.57
CA GLY A 101 15.30 -3.23 -14.03
C GLY A 101 16.42 -3.78 -13.15
N THR A 102 16.69 -3.18 -12.00
CA THR A 102 17.69 -3.64 -11.02
C THR A 102 17.12 -3.55 -9.60
N ASN A 103 17.83 -4.07 -8.62
CA ASN A 103 17.51 -3.89 -7.20
C ASN A 103 18.37 -2.79 -6.59
N TRP A 104 17.74 -2.03 -5.71
CA TRP A 104 18.32 -0.90 -5.00
C TRP A 104 18.25 -1.13 -3.50
N VAL A 105 19.05 -0.39 -2.76
CA VAL A 105 18.98 -0.31 -1.31
C VAL A 105 19.10 1.13 -0.83
N ILE A 106 18.26 1.50 0.14
CA ILE A 106 18.41 2.68 0.98
C ILE A 106 18.53 2.24 2.43
N TRP A 107 19.19 3.03 3.28
CA TRP A 107 19.40 2.71 4.68
C TRP A 107 19.38 3.95 5.57
N ALA A 108 19.11 3.73 6.85
CA ALA A 108 19.16 4.76 7.89
C ALA A 108 19.54 4.15 9.24
N ASP A 109 20.16 4.93 10.12
CA ASP A 109 20.47 4.50 11.49
C ASP A 109 19.26 4.74 12.42
N ASP A 110 18.31 5.61 12.02
CA ASP A 110 17.02 5.85 12.67
C ASP A 110 15.90 5.62 11.65
N ILE A 111 14.80 4.99 12.07
CA ILE A 111 13.64 4.73 11.20
C ILE A 111 12.98 6.01 10.66
N HIS A 112 13.10 7.12 11.40
CA HIS A 112 12.61 8.43 10.97
C HIS A 112 13.53 9.10 9.93
N GLY A 113 14.71 8.52 9.70
CA GLY A 113 15.73 9.04 8.81
C GLY A 113 16.81 9.90 9.51
N PRO A 114 17.64 10.64 8.74
CA PRO A 114 17.58 10.71 7.30
C PRO A 114 17.94 9.40 6.61
N TRP A 115 17.19 9.04 5.58
CA TRP A 115 17.48 7.89 4.73
C TRP A 115 18.53 8.24 3.68
N SER A 116 19.37 7.28 3.34
CA SER A 116 20.44 7.45 2.35
C SER A 116 19.89 7.70 0.94
N ALA A 117 20.74 8.19 0.04
CA ALA A 117 20.49 8.09 -1.39
C ALA A 117 20.43 6.61 -1.82
N PRO A 118 19.64 6.26 -2.85
CA PRO A 118 19.58 4.91 -3.40
C PRO A 118 20.90 4.41 -3.91
N LYS A 119 21.26 3.16 -3.61
CA LYS A 119 22.43 2.47 -4.12
C LYS A 119 22.01 1.27 -4.95
N ASP A 120 22.46 1.22 -6.21
CA ASP A 120 22.21 0.13 -7.15
C ASP A 120 23.03 -1.11 -6.75
N LEU A 121 22.34 -2.23 -6.52
CA LEU A 121 22.94 -3.54 -6.23
C LEU A 121 23.36 -4.28 -7.49
N LYS A 122 22.99 -3.79 -8.69
CA LYS A 122 23.31 -4.36 -10.00
C LYS A 122 22.88 -5.82 -10.15
N VAL A 123 21.74 -6.16 -9.59
CA VAL A 123 21.14 -7.49 -9.67
C VAL A 123 19.71 -7.41 -10.16
N ASN A 124 19.38 -8.18 -11.18
CA ASN A 124 18.03 -8.27 -11.75
C ASN A 124 17.15 -9.18 -10.88
N GLY A 125 15.84 -9.04 -11.03
CA GLY A 125 14.80 -9.75 -10.30
C GLY A 125 13.91 -8.76 -9.57
N ILE A 126 12.78 -9.26 -9.08
CA ILE A 126 11.85 -8.44 -8.31
C ILE A 126 11.66 -9.06 -6.92
N ASP A 127 10.97 -8.32 -6.04
CA ASP A 127 10.54 -8.75 -4.73
C ASP A 127 11.69 -9.26 -3.85
N PRO A 128 12.65 -8.40 -3.50
CA PRO A 128 13.76 -8.82 -2.65
C PRO A 128 13.28 -9.26 -1.26
N GLY A 129 14.01 -10.22 -0.67
CA GLY A 129 13.83 -10.65 0.70
C GLY A 129 15.20 -10.90 1.35
N HIS A 130 15.53 -10.13 2.38
CA HIS A 130 16.81 -10.21 3.08
C HIS A 130 16.78 -11.30 4.16
N VAL A 131 17.92 -12.00 4.30
CA VAL A 131 18.17 -12.91 5.42
C VAL A 131 19.65 -12.93 5.77
N ALA A 132 19.97 -13.19 7.03
CA ALA A 132 21.32 -13.54 7.47
C ALA A 132 21.34 -14.99 7.96
N ASP A 133 22.45 -15.72 7.68
CA ASP A 133 22.67 -17.04 8.23
C ASP A 133 23.26 -16.97 9.67
N ALA A 134 23.48 -18.13 10.27
CA ALA A 134 24.03 -18.24 11.62
C ALA A 134 25.45 -17.67 11.75
N ASP A 135 26.20 -17.60 10.65
CA ASP A 135 27.56 -17.03 10.59
C ASP A 135 27.54 -15.52 10.30
N GLY A 136 26.36 -14.92 10.16
CA GLY A 136 26.17 -13.51 9.85
C GLY A 136 26.33 -13.16 8.39
N LYS A 137 26.50 -14.13 7.49
CA LYS A 137 26.50 -13.87 6.05
C LYS A 137 25.09 -13.49 5.58
N ARG A 138 25.01 -12.44 4.83
CA ARG A 138 23.77 -11.84 4.35
C ARG A 138 23.43 -12.31 2.94
N TYR A 139 22.15 -12.51 2.69
CA TYR A 139 21.64 -12.94 1.39
C TYR A 139 20.41 -12.13 1.01
N LEU A 140 20.23 -11.94 -0.29
CA LEU A 140 19.05 -11.33 -0.88
C LEU A 140 18.35 -12.37 -1.75
N TYR A 141 17.19 -12.80 -1.33
CA TYR A 141 16.27 -13.60 -2.13
C TYR A 141 15.56 -12.71 -3.14
N LEU A 142 15.19 -13.28 -4.27
CA LEU A 142 14.48 -12.62 -5.37
C LEU A 142 13.38 -13.57 -5.87
N SER A 143 12.47 -13.05 -6.65
CA SER A 143 11.45 -13.86 -7.33
C SER A 143 12.06 -15.06 -8.08
N GLU A 144 11.22 -16.04 -8.43
CA GLU A 144 11.58 -17.31 -9.08
C GLU A 144 12.48 -18.21 -8.20
N GLY A 145 12.49 -18.01 -6.87
CA GLY A 145 13.30 -18.78 -5.94
C GLY A 145 14.81 -18.57 -6.08
N LYS A 146 15.20 -17.41 -6.57
CA LYS A 146 16.60 -17.00 -6.76
C LYS A 146 17.17 -16.36 -5.48
N VAL A 147 18.49 -16.45 -5.32
CA VAL A 147 19.21 -15.84 -4.19
C VAL A 147 20.61 -15.38 -4.65
N VAL A 148 21.09 -14.29 -4.08
CA VAL A 148 22.47 -13.82 -4.19
C VAL A 148 23.00 -13.47 -2.80
N GLN A 149 24.30 -13.68 -2.56
CA GLN A 149 24.93 -13.22 -1.34
C GLN A 149 25.15 -11.71 -1.39
N LEU A 150 24.95 -11.05 -0.25
CA LEU A 150 25.31 -9.64 -0.05
C LEU A 150 26.68 -9.51 0.62
N SER A 151 27.31 -8.35 0.43
CA SER A 151 28.44 -7.93 1.26
C SER A 151 28.01 -7.78 2.75
N ASP A 152 28.98 -7.75 3.67
CA ASP A 152 28.73 -7.65 5.10
C ASP A 152 27.93 -6.38 5.48
N ASP A 153 28.15 -5.28 4.76
CA ASP A 153 27.40 -4.03 4.93
C ASP A 153 26.01 -4.06 4.26
N GLY A 154 25.72 -5.09 3.45
CA GLY A 154 24.45 -5.24 2.72
C GLY A 154 24.26 -4.31 1.55
N LEU A 155 25.30 -3.62 1.09
CA LEU A 155 25.22 -2.56 0.10
C LEU A 155 25.76 -2.96 -1.27
N SER A 156 26.12 -4.22 -1.47
CA SER A 156 26.53 -4.79 -2.76
C SER A 156 26.29 -6.30 -2.78
N THR A 157 26.30 -6.88 -3.97
CA THR A 157 26.18 -8.32 -4.17
C THR A 157 27.56 -8.98 -4.27
N VAL A 158 27.67 -10.25 -3.86
CA VAL A 158 28.86 -11.07 -3.90
C VAL A 158 28.57 -12.38 -4.62
N GLY A 159 29.34 -12.67 -5.66
CA GLY A 159 29.16 -13.89 -6.46
C GLY A 159 27.96 -13.83 -7.41
N GLU A 160 27.47 -15.00 -7.80
CA GLU A 160 26.43 -15.15 -8.79
C GLU A 160 25.07 -15.43 -8.19
N VAL A 161 24.01 -15.00 -8.89
CA VAL A 161 22.62 -15.37 -8.58
C VAL A 161 22.43 -16.86 -8.87
N ARG A 162 21.80 -17.59 -7.93
CA ARG A 162 21.47 -19.00 -8.11
C ARG A 162 20.05 -19.28 -7.69
N LYS A 163 19.40 -20.25 -8.32
CA LYS A 163 18.09 -20.74 -7.96
C LYS A 163 18.23 -21.79 -6.86
N VAL A 164 17.44 -21.66 -5.79
CA VAL A 164 17.46 -22.55 -4.61
C VAL A 164 16.09 -23.07 -4.21
N TYR A 165 15.01 -22.59 -4.86
CA TYR A 165 13.65 -22.99 -4.56
C TYR A 165 12.80 -22.99 -5.85
N ASP A 166 11.92 -23.97 -5.99
CA ASP A 166 11.04 -24.15 -7.16
C ASP A 166 9.58 -23.77 -6.93
N GLY A 167 9.23 -23.35 -5.71
CA GLY A 167 7.85 -23.06 -5.33
C GLY A 167 7.08 -24.28 -4.85
N TRP A 168 5.84 -24.05 -4.47
CA TRP A 168 4.88 -25.08 -4.10
C TRP A 168 4.08 -25.52 -5.34
N PRO A 169 4.01 -26.81 -5.65
CA PRO A 169 3.26 -27.30 -6.80
C PRO A 169 1.75 -27.30 -6.50
N TYR A 170 1.09 -26.16 -6.59
CA TYR A 170 -0.34 -26.05 -6.37
C TYR A 170 -1.17 -26.81 -7.45
N PRO A 171 -2.44 -27.15 -7.18
CA PRO A 171 -3.27 -27.93 -8.09
C PRO A 171 -3.42 -27.26 -9.46
N ARG A 172 -3.15 -28.00 -10.55
CA ARG A 172 -3.16 -27.49 -11.94
C ARG A 172 -4.53 -26.98 -12.42
N ASN A 173 -5.60 -27.36 -11.76
CA ASN A 173 -6.96 -26.90 -12.06
C ASN A 173 -7.35 -25.60 -11.34
N TRP A 174 -6.46 -25.05 -10.51
CA TRP A 174 -6.69 -23.75 -9.92
C TRP A 174 -6.53 -22.64 -10.96
N ARG A 175 -7.44 -21.66 -10.88
CA ARG A 175 -7.45 -20.52 -11.78
C ARG A 175 -6.54 -19.43 -11.20
N THR A 176 -5.40 -19.22 -11.84
CA THR A 176 -4.39 -18.21 -11.49
C THR A 176 -4.11 -17.29 -12.68
N GLU A 177 -3.46 -16.15 -12.42
CA GLU A 177 -2.94 -15.28 -13.46
C GLU A 177 -1.80 -15.95 -14.23
N GLY A 178 -0.92 -16.67 -13.52
CA GLY A 178 0.21 -17.38 -14.10
C GLY A 178 1.01 -18.18 -13.05
N MET A 179 2.04 -18.85 -13.53
CA MET A 179 2.97 -19.62 -12.68
C MET A 179 4.05 -18.69 -12.08
N TYR A 180 3.61 -17.69 -11.33
CA TYR A 180 4.51 -16.75 -10.66
C TYR A 180 4.94 -17.31 -9.30
N LEU A 181 6.21 -17.13 -8.96
CA LEU A 181 6.80 -17.37 -7.64
C LEU A 181 7.54 -16.09 -7.26
N GLU A 182 7.00 -15.35 -6.30
CA GLU A 182 7.44 -14.00 -5.96
C GLU A 182 7.36 -13.74 -4.45
N SER A 183 7.70 -12.53 -3.99
CA SER A 183 7.58 -12.12 -2.60
C SER A 183 8.31 -13.01 -1.58
N PRO A 184 9.58 -13.39 -1.77
CA PRO A 184 10.29 -14.17 -0.77
C PRO A 184 10.54 -13.34 0.49
N LYS A 185 9.99 -13.78 1.64
CA LYS A 185 10.24 -13.21 2.96
C LYS A 185 10.73 -14.32 3.88
N LEU A 186 11.73 -14.03 4.70
CA LEU A 186 12.38 -15.05 5.50
C LEU A 186 12.33 -14.72 6.98
N ASN A 187 11.94 -15.72 7.78
CA ASN A 187 11.93 -15.69 9.22
C ASN A 187 12.71 -16.88 9.77
N TYR A 188 13.40 -16.70 10.90
CA TYR A 188 14.01 -17.81 11.64
C TYR A 188 13.17 -18.11 12.88
N HIS A 189 12.75 -19.37 13.03
CA HIS A 189 11.94 -19.81 14.16
C HIS A 189 12.27 -21.27 14.53
N ASN A 190 12.50 -21.54 15.82
CA ASN A 190 12.73 -22.89 16.37
C ASN A 190 13.70 -23.76 15.55
N GLY A 191 14.81 -23.16 15.11
CA GLY A 191 15.89 -23.88 14.43
C GLY A 191 15.66 -24.13 12.95
N TYR A 192 14.67 -23.46 12.33
CA TYR A 192 14.42 -23.46 10.89
C TYR A 192 14.33 -22.05 10.35
N TYR A 193 14.78 -21.88 9.12
CA TYR A 193 14.42 -20.75 8.28
C TYR A 193 13.09 -21.08 7.58
N TYR A 194 12.17 -20.13 7.59
CA TYR A 194 10.89 -20.19 6.89
C TYR A 194 10.91 -19.21 5.74
N LEU A 195 10.72 -19.71 4.55
CA LEU A 195 10.54 -18.93 3.33
C LEU A 195 9.05 -18.80 3.08
N THR A 196 8.53 -17.59 3.22
CA THR A 196 7.18 -17.23 2.82
C THR A 196 7.25 -16.65 1.42
N SER A 197 6.43 -17.14 0.50
CA SER A 197 6.38 -16.68 -0.89
C SER A 197 4.95 -16.44 -1.34
N ALA A 198 4.79 -15.67 -2.39
CA ALA A 198 3.53 -15.54 -3.10
C ALA A 198 3.56 -16.34 -4.39
N GLU A 199 2.45 -16.96 -4.73
CA GLU A 199 2.27 -17.69 -5.99
C GLU A 199 0.98 -17.29 -6.69
N GLY A 200 0.89 -17.56 -7.99
CA GLY A 200 -0.31 -17.41 -8.81
C GLY A 200 -0.52 -16.03 -9.41
N GLY A 201 0.13 -14.98 -8.89
CA GLY A 201 0.00 -13.61 -9.37
C GLY A 201 -1.20 -12.84 -8.80
N THR A 202 -1.06 -11.52 -8.65
CA THR A 202 -2.05 -10.66 -7.97
C THR A 202 -3.17 -10.14 -8.88
N ALA A 203 -2.98 -10.17 -10.19
CA ALA A 203 -4.00 -9.80 -11.19
C ALA A 203 -4.85 -11.02 -11.62
N GLY A 204 -5.76 -10.82 -12.58
CA GLY A 204 -6.60 -11.89 -13.12
C GLY A 204 -7.76 -12.26 -12.20
N PRO A 205 -8.09 -13.57 -12.06
CA PRO A 205 -9.23 -14.01 -11.26
C PRO A 205 -9.01 -13.78 -9.77
N GLY A 206 -10.11 -13.58 -9.04
CA GLY A 206 -10.05 -13.33 -7.59
C GLY A 206 -9.41 -14.45 -6.76
N THR A 207 -9.31 -15.65 -7.33
CA THR A 207 -8.68 -16.84 -6.74
C THR A 207 -7.21 -17.02 -7.13
N SER A 208 -6.58 -16.01 -7.74
CA SER A 208 -5.26 -16.13 -8.32
C SER A 208 -4.13 -16.23 -7.30
N HIS A 209 -4.02 -15.22 -6.46
CA HIS A 209 -2.88 -15.05 -5.56
C HIS A 209 -3.00 -15.89 -4.28
N MET A 210 -1.85 -16.29 -3.73
CA MET A 210 -1.80 -17.07 -2.49
C MET A 210 -0.48 -16.82 -1.75
N VAL A 211 -0.49 -17.05 -0.44
CA VAL A 211 0.70 -17.10 0.41
C VAL A 211 1.05 -18.55 0.67
N VAL A 212 2.27 -18.94 0.37
CA VAL A 212 2.79 -20.30 0.62
C VAL A 212 4.04 -20.23 1.52
N THR A 213 4.33 -21.33 2.21
CA THR A 213 5.50 -21.40 3.08
C THR A 213 6.30 -22.68 2.84
N ALA A 214 7.62 -22.56 2.98
CA ALA A 214 8.56 -23.66 3.02
C ALA A 214 9.54 -23.46 4.16
N ARG A 215 10.22 -24.53 4.63
CA ARG A 215 11.24 -24.41 5.67
C ARG A 215 12.53 -25.12 5.29
N SER A 216 13.63 -24.73 5.91
CA SER A 216 14.94 -25.36 5.76
C SER A 216 15.79 -25.15 7.00
N LYS A 217 16.77 -26.04 7.23
CA LYS A 217 17.83 -25.85 8.24
C LYS A 217 18.88 -24.84 7.79
N SER A 218 18.94 -24.53 6.51
CA SER A 218 19.90 -23.60 5.92
C SER A 218 19.18 -22.52 5.11
N VAL A 219 19.72 -21.31 5.13
CA VAL A 219 19.22 -20.21 4.28
C VAL A 219 19.28 -20.51 2.77
N LEU A 220 20.00 -21.52 2.35
CA LEU A 220 20.16 -21.91 0.95
C LEU A 220 19.43 -23.22 0.59
N GLY A 221 18.58 -23.68 1.49
CA GLY A 221 17.86 -24.95 1.29
C GLY A 221 18.66 -26.19 1.71
N PRO A 222 18.23 -27.40 1.35
CA PRO A 222 17.03 -27.66 0.57
C PRO A 222 15.74 -27.23 1.30
N TRP A 223 14.76 -26.74 0.55
CA TRP A 223 13.48 -26.26 1.06
C TRP A 223 12.44 -27.37 1.06
N GLU A 224 11.73 -27.53 2.18
CA GLU A 224 10.60 -28.43 2.36
C GLU A 224 9.31 -27.63 2.35
N ASN A 225 8.39 -27.90 1.43
CA ASN A 225 7.10 -27.23 1.37
C ASN A 225 6.20 -27.60 2.55
N SER A 226 5.47 -26.63 3.07
CA SER A 226 4.49 -26.85 4.14
C SER A 226 3.37 -27.78 3.65
N PRO A 227 2.98 -28.78 4.47
CA PRO A 227 1.81 -29.61 4.18
C PRO A 227 0.49 -28.82 4.34
N PHE A 228 0.55 -27.61 4.88
CA PHE A 228 -0.60 -26.72 5.09
C PHE A 228 -0.70 -25.61 4.04
N ASN A 229 0.08 -25.70 2.95
CA ASN A 229 -0.03 -24.74 1.85
C ASN A 229 -1.38 -24.87 1.11
N PRO A 230 -1.96 -23.74 0.68
CA PRO A 230 -1.51 -22.37 0.91
C PRO A 230 -1.86 -21.91 2.32
N LEU A 231 -0.98 -21.07 2.92
CA LEU A 231 -1.23 -20.46 4.23
C LEU A 231 -2.40 -19.48 4.18
N VAL A 232 -2.48 -18.68 3.11
CA VAL A 232 -3.57 -17.74 2.82
C VAL A 232 -3.95 -17.87 1.36
N HIS A 233 -5.25 -17.94 1.08
CA HIS A 233 -5.78 -18.02 -0.29
C HIS A 233 -7.23 -17.55 -0.36
N THR A 234 -7.68 -17.13 -1.53
CA THR A 234 -9.09 -16.92 -1.86
C THR A 234 -9.58 -18.15 -2.59
N TYR A 235 -10.39 -18.99 -1.94
CA TYR A 235 -10.89 -20.24 -2.51
C TYR A 235 -12.09 -20.05 -3.45
N SER A 236 -12.77 -18.92 -3.34
CA SER A 236 -13.98 -18.65 -4.12
C SER A 236 -14.13 -17.15 -4.42
N GLU A 237 -14.54 -16.81 -5.65
CA GLU A 237 -14.93 -15.46 -6.03
C GLU A 237 -16.18 -14.92 -5.28
N ARG A 238 -16.78 -15.74 -4.41
CA ARG A 238 -17.84 -15.29 -3.48
C ARG A 238 -17.29 -14.61 -2.24
N GLU A 239 -16.02 -14.84 -1.89
CA GLU A 239 -15.37 -14.22 -0.75
C GLU A 239 -15.28 -12.69 -0.93
N SER A 240 -15.20 -11.96 0.19
CA SER A 240 -15.12 -10.50 0.21
C SER A 240 -13.73 -9.98 -0.19
N TRP A 241 -12.70 -10.80 -0.04
CA TRP A 241 -11.30 -10.46 -0.33
C TRP A 241 -10.75 -11.35 -1.43
N TRP A 242 -10.22 -10.73 -2.47
CA TRP A 242 -9.71 -11.38 -3.67
C TRP A 242 -8.19 -11.22 -3.80
N SER A 243 -7.57 -12.22 -4.43
CA SER A 243 -6.11 -12.21 -4.69
C SER A 243 -5.30 -11.95 -3.43
N LYS A 244 -5.60 -12.69 -2.35
CA LYS A 244 -4.87 -12.65 -1.09
C LYS A 244 -3.46 -13.21 -1.30
N GLY A 245 -2.42 -12.41 -1.14
CA GLY A 245 -1.04 -12.84 -1.38
C GLY A 245 -0.02 -11.84 -0.89
N HIS A 246 1.25 -12.05 -1.25
CA HIS A 246 2.39 -11.23 -0.89
C HIS A 246 2.51 -11.06 0.64
N GLY A 247 2.66 -12.20 1.34
CA GLY A 247 2.61 -12.25 2.80
C GLY A 247 3.98 -12.13 3.47
N THR A 248 3.98 -11.51 4.65
CA THR A 248 5.11 -11.49 5.58
C THR A 248 4.66 -12.01 6.94
N LEU A 249 5.43 -12.93 7.54
CA LEU A 249 5.18 -13.41 8.90
C LEU A 249 5.81 -12.46 9.92
N ILE A 250 5.12 -12.23 11.04
CA ILE A 250 5.61 -11.42 12.15
C ILE A 250 5.16 -12.02 13.49
N ASP A 251 6.03 -12.00 14.49
CA ASP A 251 5.66 -12.31 15.87
C ASP A 251 5.29 -11.04 16.63
N ASP A 252 4.41 -11.17 17.61
CA ASP A 252 4.07 -10.06 18.50
C ASP A 252 4.85 -10.14 19.83
N VAL A 253 4.72 -9.09 20.65
CA VAL A 253 5.37 -8.98 21.97
C VAL A 253 4.92 -10.06 22.97
N ASN A 254 3.80 -10.73 22.70
CA ASN A 254 3.24 -11.81 23.51
C ASN A 254 3.63 -13.21 22.97
N GLY A 255 4.41 -13.26 21.87
CA GLY A 255 4.83 -14.50 21.23
C GLY A 255 3.77 -15.15 20.32
N ASN A 256 2.68 -14.44 20.02
CA ASN A 256 1.77 -14.89 18.96
C ASN A 256 2.34 -14.55 17.60
N TRP A 257 1.91 -15.27 16.56
CA TRP A 257 2.36 -15.07 15.20
C TRP A 257 1.21 -14.67 14.28
N TRP A 258 1.55 -13.87 13.29
CA TRP A 258 0.63 -13.27 12.36
C TRP A 258 1.17 -13.35 10.94
N VAL A 259 0.27 -13.36 9.96
CA VAL A 259 0.60 -13.12 8.56
C VAL A 259 -0.05 -11.81 8.12
N VAL A 260 0.77 -10.89 7.61
CA VAL A 260 0.35 -9.63 7.00
C VAL A 260 0.48 -9.78 5.50
N TYR A 261 -0.55 -9.44 4.74
CA TYR A 261 -0.60 -9.63 3.30
C TYR A 261 -1.52 -8.61 2.64
N HIS A 262 -1.57 -8.57 1.32
CA HIS A 262 -2.51 -7.69 0.62
C HIS A 262 -3.67 -8.45 -0.03
N ALA A 263 -4.79 -7.74 -0.28
CA ALA A 263 -5.91 -8.23 -1.05
C ALA A 263 -6.74 -7.09 -1.66
N TYR A 264 -7.48 -7.40 -2.72
CA TYR A 264 -8.52 -6.51 -3.24
C TYR A 264 -9.86 -6.74 -2.53
N ALA A 265 -10.56 -5.67 -2.20
CA ALA A 265 -11.97 -5.77 -1.84
C ALA A 265 -12.78 -6.13 -3.10
N LYS A 266 -13.62 -7.16 -3.00
CA LYS A 266 -14.47 -7.62 -4.09
C LYS A 266 -15.33 -6.48 -4.67
N GLY A 267 -15.22 -6.23 -5.97
CA GLY A 267 -15.94 -5.17 -6.67
C GLY A 267 -15.36 -3.76 -6.52
N TYR A 268 -14.25 -3.61 -5.77
CA TYR A 268 -13.62 -2.31 -5.50
C TYR A 268 -12.12 -2.31 -5.77
N HIS A 269 -11.71 -2.86 -6.91
CA HIS A 269 -10.31 -2.84 -7.34
C HIS A 269 -9.74 -1.42 -7.48
N THR A 270 -10.62 -0.42 -7.64
CA THR A 270 -10.26 1.00 -7.69
C THR A 270 -9.59 1.50 -6.40
N LEU A 271 -9.85 0.86 -5.26
CA LEU A 271 -9.21 1.16 -3.98
C LEU A 271 -7.77 0.61 -3.88
N GLY A 272 -7.32 -0.18 -4.86
CA GLY A 272 -6.05 -0.86 -4.79
C GLY A 272 -6.04 -2.07 -3.87
N ARG A 273 -4.85 -2.53 -3.53
CA ARG A 273 -4.60 -3.69 -2.66
C ARG A 273 -4.45 -3.21 -1.22
N GLN A 274 -5.41 -3.55 -0.39
CA GLN A 274 -5.44 -3.16 1.01
C GLN A 274 -4.60 -4.13 1.85
N THR A 275 -4.02 -3.66 2.95
CA THR A 275 -3.24 -4.51 3.85
C THR A 275 -4.14 -5.17 4.89
N LEU A 276 -4.04 -6.48 4.96
CA LEU A 276 -4.79 -7.33 5.88
C LEU A 276 -3.84 -8.10 6.81
N ILE A 277 -4.39 -8.58 7.93
CA ILE A 277 -3.68 -9.40 8.91
C ILE A 277 -4.56 -10.58 9.34
N GLU A 278 -3.93 -11.75 9.53
CA GLU A 278 -4.55 -12.93 10.13
C GLU A 278 -3.61 -13.59 11.14
N PRO A 279 -4.13 -14.18 12.23
CA PRO A 279 -3.32 -14.96 13.16
C PRO A 279 -2.92 -16.29 12.54
N ILE A 280 -1.72 -16.75 12.89
CA ILE A 280 -1.24 -18.10 12.60
C ILE A 280 -0.89 -18.84 13.88
N GLU A 281 -0.80 -20.14 13.81
CA GLU A 281 -0.32 -20.98 14.90
C GLU A 281 0.77 -21.94 14.41
N TRP A 282 1.68 -22.29 15.31
CA TRP A 282 2.71 -23.29 15.06
C TRP A 282 2.25 -24.67 15.52
N THR A 283 2.38 -25.67 14.65
CA THR A 283 2.13 -27.05 14.99
C THR A 283 3.29 -27.66 15.79
N PRO A 284 3.06 -28.75 16.54
CA PRO A 284 4.13 -29.40 17.32
C PRO A 284 5.34 -29.85 16.50
N ASP A 285 5.14 -30.17 15.23
CA ASP A 285 6.19 -30.55 14.27
C ASP A 285 6.80 -29.36 13.52
N GLY A 286 6.47 -28.13 13.95
CA GLY A 286 7.13 -26.90 13.53
C GLY A 286 6.64 -26.33 12.19
N TRP A 287 5.39 -26.54 11.81
CA TRP A 287 4.78 -25.86 10.68
C TRP A 287 3.85 -24.74 11.13
N CYS A 288 3.77 -23.68 10.35
CA CYS A 288 2.74 -22.68 10.55
C CYS A 288 1.49 -22.98 9.72
N ARG A 289 0.32 -22.65 10.28
CA ARG A 289 -0.97 -22.73 9.60
C ARG A 289 -1.87 -21.57 10.06
N ALA A 290 -2.89 -21.26 9.24
CA ALA A 290 -3.88 -20.24 9.60
C ALA A 290 -4.62 -20.65 10.90
N LYS A 291 -4.94 -19.64 11.70
CA LYS A 291 -5.71 -19.78 12.94
C LYS A 291 -7.00 -18.96 12.82
N SER A 292 -8.10 -19.50 13.31
CA SER A 292 -9.41 -18.83 13.16
C SER A 292 -9.65 -17.65 14.09
N THR A 293 -8.86 -17.53 15.16
CA THR A 293 -9.01 -16.48 16.18
C THR A 293 -7.66 -15.97 16.65
N GLY A 294 -7.58 -14.68 16.95
CA GLY A 294 -6.39 -14.04 17.51
C GLY A 294 -6.78 -12.87 18.42
N THR A 295 -5.84 -12.42 19.23
CA THR A 295 -5.97 -11.23 20.06
C THR A 295 -4.79 -10.32 19.80
N PHE A 296 -5.05 -9.09 19.39
CA PHE A 296 -4.01 -8.10 19.15
C PHE A 296 -3.24 -7.76 20.43
N PRO A 297 -1.94 -7.44 20.35
CA PRO A 297 -1.19 -6.86 21.44
C PRO A 297 -1.86 -5.55 21.90
N LYS A 298 -1.69 -5.23 23.17
CA LYS A 298 -2.15 -3.94 23.69
C LYS A 298 -1.07 -2.90 23.51
N ALA A 299 -1.39 -1.79 22.84
CA ALA A 299 -0.48 -0.65 22.74
C ALA A 299 -0.17 -0.05 24.12
N GLU A 300 1.07 0.34 24.36
CA GLU A 300 1.48 1.01 25.60
C GLU A 300 1.13 2.50 25.58
N VAL A 301 1.15 3.11 24.40
CA VAL A 301 0.78 4.51 24.19
C VAL A 301 -0.35 4.59 23.16
N PRO A 302 -1.24 5.59 23.26
CA PRO A 302 -2.25 5.79 22.24
C PRO A 302 -1.61 6.03 20.88
N ILE A 303 -2.04 5.27 19.86
CA ILE A 303 -1.61 5.41 18.47
C ILE A 303 -2.78 5.99 17.68
N ARG A 304 -2.50 6.99 16.85
CA ARG A 304 -3.49 7.54 15.93
C ARG A 304 -3.87 6.50 14.87
N HIS A 305 -5.07 6.66 14.33
CA HIS A 305 -5.56 5.83 13.25
C HIS A 305 -5.26 6.48 11.91
N GLY A 306 -4.34 5.89 11.16
CA GLY A 306 -4.11 6.20 9.77
C GLY A 306 -3.51 7.57 9.48
N LEU A 307 -3.54 7.91 8.21
CA LEU A 307 -3.02 9.15 7.63
C LEU A 307 -4.18 10.13 7.44
N GLU A 308 -4.02 11.37 7.91
CA GLU A 308 -5.00 12.42 7.59
C GLU A 308 -4.96 12.72 6.08
N LEU A 309 -6.07 12.44 5.40
CA LEU A 309 -6.18 12.65 3.94
C LEU A 309 -6.54 14.09 3.57
N SER A 310 -7.26 14.79 4.44
CA SER A 310 -7.57 16.21 4.26
C SER A 310 -6.38 17.08 4.62
N ASP A 311 -6.21 18.21 3.90
CA ASP A 311 -5.12 19.15 4.15
C ASP A 311 -5.67 20.58 4.08
N ASP A 312 -5.36 21.40 5.06
CA ASP A 312 -5.70 22.80 5.08
C ASP A 312 -4.51 23.70 4.68
N PHE A 313 -3.42 23.08 4.25
CA PHE A 313 -2.21 23.73 3.76
C PHE A 313 -1.59 24.75 4.73
N GLN A 314 -1.74 24.53 6.03
CA GLN A 314 -1.11 25.39 7.06
C GLN A 314 0.39 25.13 7.25
N GLY A 315 0.87 23.96 6.81
CA GLY A 315 2.25 23.54 6.93
C GLY A 315 3.20 24.37 6.06
N THR A 316 4.50 24.21 6.30
CA THR A 316 5.58 24.73 5.43
C THR A 316 6.02 23.70 4.38
N GLU A 317 5.63 22.44 4.55
CA GLU A 317 5.92 21.31 3.68
C GLU A 317 4.64 20.51 3.41
N LEU A 318 4.62 19.78 2.29
CA LEU A 318 3.50 18.89 1.98
C LEU A 318 3.35 17.80 3.04
N GLY A 319 2.12 17.52 3.43
CA GLY A 319 1.79 16.39 4.29
C GLY A 319 2.14 15.03 3.65
N LEU A 320 2.28 13.99 4.49
CA LEU A 320 2.67 12.64 4.05
C LEU A 320 1.65 11.98 3.12
N GLN A 321 0.41 12.47 3.05
CA GLN A 321 -0.64 11.99 2.14
C GLN A 321 -0.35 12.32 0.67
N TRP A 322 0.47 13.35 0.38
CA TRP A 322 0.69 13.83 -0.96
C TRP A 322 1.85 13.15 -1.68
N THR A 323 1.63 12.79 -2.93
CA THR A 323 2.65 12.23 -3.83
C THR A 323 2.51 12.81 -5.22
N PHE A 324 3.65 12.93 -5.92
CA PHE A 324 3.68 13.27 -7.34
C PHE A 324 3.57 11.97 -8.18
N TRP A 325 3.15 12.10 -9.41
CA TRP A 325 3.07 11.02 -10.38
C TRP A 325 4.26 11.06 -11.35
N LYS A 326 5.08 10.00 -11.35
CA LYS A 326 6.25 9.82 -12.22
C LYS A 326 7.26 10.97 -12.18
N GLU A 327 7.31 11.67 -11.09
CA GLU A 327 8.30 12.70 -10.81
C GLU A 327 8.39 12.94 -9.30
N TYR A 328 9.47 13.55 -8.85
CA TYR A 328 9.56 14.18 -7.53
C TYR A 328 9.90 15.67 -7.72
N ALA A 329 8.93 16.51 -7.53
CA ALA A 329 9.03 17.93 -7.88
C ALA A 329 8.62 18.88 -6.73
N PRO A 330 9.27 18.80 -5.54
CA PRO A 330 8.87 19.63 -4.39
C PRO A 330 8.99 21.13 -4.68
N LYS A 331 9.93 21.56 -5.52
CA LYS A 331 10.08 22.97 -5.95
C LYS A 331 8.94 23.47 -6.84
N ALA A 332 8.04 22.61 -7.26
CA ALA A 332 6.85 22.99 -8.01
C ALA A 332 5.65 23.30 -7.10
N VAL A 333 5.80 23.09 -5.80
CA VAL A 333 4.81 23.40 -4.78
C VAL A 333 5.30 24.55 -3.91
N THR A 334 4.39 25.47 -3.59
CA THR A 334 4.60 26.50 -2.58
C THR A 334 3.40 26.49 -1.64
N LEU A 335 3.65 26.43 -0.34
CA LEU A 335 2.62 26.54 0.70
C LEU A 335 2.77 27.92 1.36
N GLU A 336 1.72 28.75 1.27
CA GLU A 336 1.71 30.08 1.82
C GLU A 336 0.28 30.52 2.15
N ASN A 337 0.07 31.07 3.33
CA ASN A 337 -1.23 31.60 3.77
C ASN A 337 -2.39 30.58 3.60
N ARG A 338 -2.17 29.33 4.02
CA ARG A 338 -3.14 28.22 3.87
C ARG A 338 -3.53 27.96 2.41
N THR A 339 -2.63 28.18 1.51
CA THR A 339 -2.84 27.99 0.09
C THR A 339 -1.71 27.20 -0.51
N LEU A 340 -2.05 26.15 -1.23
CA LEU A 340 -1.13 25.38 -2.06
C LEU A 340 -1.08 26.00 -3.45
N ARG A 341 0.12 26.38 -3.91
CA ARG A 341 0.37 26.79 -5.30
C ARG A 341 1.09 25.67 -6.03
N LEU A 342 0.53 25.24 -7.17
CA LEU A 342 1.07 24.14 -7.96
C LEU A 342 1.47 24.65 -9.35
N LYS A 343 2.79 24.66 -9.65
CA LYS A 343 3.31 25.03 -10.98
C LYS A 343 2.83 24.04 -12.02
N ALA A 344 2.31 24.58 -13.11
CA ALA A 344 1.77 23.80 -14.21
C ALA A 344 2.84 23.11 -15.05
N LYS A 345 2.45 22.03 -15.73
CA LYS A 345 3.16 21.42 -16.86
C LYS A 345 2.17 20.77 -17.81
N GLY A 346 2.65 20.36 -18.98
CA GLY A 346 1.89 19.54 -19.92
C GLY A 346 0.77 20.28 -20.63
N LYS A 347 -0.09 19.51 -21.33
CA LYS A 347 -1.19 20.03 -22.16
C LYS A 347 -2.54 19.42 -21.79
N THR A 348 -2.55 18.30 -21.11
CA THR A 348 -3.73 17.50 -20.73
C THR A 348 -3.57 16.97 -19.31
N PRO A 349 -4.60 16.43 -18.68
CA PRO A 349 -4.44 15.75 -17.39
C PRO A 349 -3.43 14.58 -17.44
N ALA A 350 -3.24 13.94 -18.59
CA ALA A 350 -2.34 12.80 -18.75
C ALA A 350 -0.86 13.18 -18.58
N ASP A 351 -0.47 14.40 -18.94
CA ASP A 351 0.89 14.92 -18.86
C ASP A 351 0.98 16.17 -17.95
N GLY A 352 -0.10 16.51 -17.27
CA GLY A 352 -0.18 17.59 -16.31
C GLY A 352 0.62 17.34 -15.03
N ARG A 353 0.82 18.36 -14.23
CA ARG A 353 1.37 18.17 -12.89
C ARG A 353 0.28 17.68 -11.96
N LEU A 354 0.52 16.55 -11.36
CA LEU A 354 -0.40 15.88 -10.45
C LEU A 354 0.16 15.83 -9.04
N LEU A 355 -0.70 16.11 -8.07
CA LEU A 355 -0.46 15.87 -6.66
C LEU A 355 -1.58 14.96 -6.16
N LEU A 356 -1.23 13.74 -5.76
CA LEU A 356 -2.15 12.63 -5.57
C LEU A 356 -2.21 12.16 -4.12
N ALA A 357 -3.42 11.87 -3.64
CA ALA A 357 -3.67 11.24 -2.35
C ALA A 357 -4.46 9.93 -2.51
N THR A 358 -4.26 8.97 -1.63
CA THR A 358 -4.96 7.68 -1.62
C THR A 358 -6.42 7.87 -1.21
N ALA A 359 -7.34 7.09 -1.79
CA ALA A 359 -8.69 6.92 -1.28
C ALA A 359 -8.74 5.64 -0.43
N GLU A 360 -9.43 5.70 0.71
CA GLU A 360 -9.48 4.60 1.70
C GLU A 360 -10.87 3.96 1.83
N ASP A 361 -11.90 4.59 1.29
CA ASP A 361 -13.27 4.10 1.34
C ASP A 361 -13.88 4.01 -0.06
N LYS A 362 -14.82 3.09 -0.24
CA LYS A 362 -15.63 2.97 -1.45
C LYS A 362 -16.63 4.10 -1.65
N ASN A 363 -16.95 4.81 -0.57
CA ASN A 363 -17.83 5.97 -0.57
C ASN A 363 -17.08 7.15 0.06
N TYR A 364 -16.80 8.16 -0.72
CA TYR A 364 -16.13 9.36 -0.24
C TYR A 364 -16.57 10.59 -1.01
N GLU A 365 -16.34 11.71 -0.40
CA GLU A 365 -16.50 13.03 -1.00
C GLU A 365 -15.19 13.81 -0.85
N THR A 366 -14.73 14.40 -1.94
CA THR A 366 -13.56 15.29 -1.94
C THR A 366 -13.91 16.60 -2.59
N GLN A 367 -13.40 17.69 -2.06
CA GLN A 367 -13.60 19.03 -2.61
C GLN A 367 -12.35 19.88 -2.44
N VAL A 368 -12.18 20.83 -3.34
CA VAL A 368 -11.10 21.82 -3.29
C VAL A 368 -11.59 23.15 -3.88
N GLU A 369 -11.18 24.24 -3.25
CA GLU A 369 -11.26 25.56 -3.84
C GLU A 369 -10.09 25.76 -4.80
N VAL A 370 -10.38 26.16 -6.04
CA VAL A 370 -9.39 26.31 -7.12
C VAL A 370 -9.37 27.76 -7.58
N THR A 371 -8.17 28.32 -7.62
CA THR A 371 -7.89 29.60 -8.30
C THR A 371 -7.00 29.34 -9.51
N VAL A 372 -7.56 29.49 -10.72
CA VAL A 372 -6.85 29.25 -11.97
C VAL A 372 -5.97 30.43 -12.35
N GLY A 373 -4.67 30.20 -12.53
CA GLY A 373 -3.71 31.21 -12.94
C GLY A 373 -3.85 31.65 -14.40
N LYS A 374 -3.04 32.61 -14.81
CA LYS A 374 -2.98 33.03 -16.22
C LYS A 374 -2.31 31.93 -17.06
N ASN A 375 -2.91 31.56 -18.19
CA ASN A 375 -2.44 30.50 -19.10
C ASN A 375 -2.31 29.11 -18.40
N ASN A 376 -3.19 28.88 -17.47
CA ASN A 376 -3.24 27.67 -16.67
C ASN A 376 -4.63 27.03 -16.78
N THR A 377 -4.68 25.71 -16.65
CA THR A 377 -5.90 24.92 -16.46
C THR A 377 -5.69 24.08 -15.23
N ALA A 378 -6.65 24.08 -14.30
CA ALA A 378 -6.49 23.38 -13.04
C ALA A 378 -7.82 22.77 -12.56
N GLY A 379 -7.75 21.81 -11.65
CA GLY A 379 -8.93 21.18 -11.09
C GLY A 379 -8.65 19.97 -10.25
N LEU A 380 -9.67 19.12 -10.12
CA LEU A 380 -9.70 17.93 -9.30
C LEU A 380 -10.04 16.69 -10.15
N LEU A 381 -9.29 15.64 -9.98
CA LEU A 381 -9.44 14.38 -10.72
C LEU A 381 -9.52 13.19 -9.77
N LEU A 382 -10.12 12.11 -10.23
CA LEU A 382 -9.81 10.74 -9.84
C LEU A 382 -8.88 10.20 -10.92
N TYR A 383 -7.66 9.85 -10.53
CA TYR A 383 -6.59 9.52 -11.45
C TYR A 383 -6.02 8.13 -11.17
N TYR A 384 -6.10 7.26 -12.16
CA TYR A 384 -5.45 5.94 -12.15
C TYR A 384 -4.14 5.96 -12.95
N SER A 385 -4.19 6.48 -14.18
CA SER A 385 -3.04 6.56 -15.08
C SER A 385 -3.32 7.57 -16.19
N GLU A 386 -2.35 7.80 -17.08
CA GLU A 386 -2.49 8.66 -18.26
C GLU A 386 -3.64 8.23 -19.18
N LYS A 387 -4.10 6.97 -19.09
CA LYS A 387 -5.17 6.40 -19.91
C LYS A 387 -6.51 6.29 -19.18
N ALA A 388 -6.53 6.51 -17.88
CA ALA A 388 -7.73 6.31 -17.05
C ALA A 388 -7.79 7.35 -15.93
N TYR A 389 -8.66 8.33 -16.10
CA TYR A 389 -8.98 9.36 -15.11
C TYR A 389 -10.36 9.96 -15.40
N ALA A 390 -11.03 10.45 -14.37
CA ALA A 390 -12.30 11.18 -14.42
C ALA A 390 -12.21 12.41 -13.52
N GLY A 391 -12.98 13.47 -13.82
CA GLY A 391 -12.97 14.66 -12.99
C GLY A 391 -13.20 15.93 -13.77
N LEU A 392 -12.76 17.06 -13.21
CA LEU A 392 -13.00 18.38 -13.78
C LEU A 392 -11.74 19.24 -13.74
N VAL A 393 -11.50 19.94 -14.85
CA VAL A 393 -10.54 21.04 -14.91
C VAL A 393 -11.20 22.28 -15.55
N SER A 394 -10.64 23.47 -15.26
CA SER A 394 -11.09 24.72 -15.89
C SER A 394 -9.92 25.63 -16.22
N ASP A 395 -10.05 26.40 -17.30
CA ASP A 395 -9.17 27.51 -17.68
C ASP A 395 -9.70 28.88 -17.17
N GLY A 396 -10.80 28.85 -16.40
CA GLY A 396 -11.52 30.03 -15.91
C GLY A 396 -12.59 30.54 -16.85
N LYS A 397 -12.76 29.94 -18.04
CA LYS A 397 -13.80 30.27 -19.03
C LYS A 397 -14.66 29.06 -19.37
N THR A 398 -14.05 27.89 -19.34
CA THR A 398 -14.64 26.59 -19.69
C THR A 398 -14.42 25.60 -18.58
N PHE A 399 -15.44 24.85 -18.21
CA PHE A 399 -15.32 23.61 -17.43
C PHE A 399 -15.18 22.45 -18.40
N THR A 400 -14.08 21.71 -18.28
CA THR A 400 -13.88 20.47 -19.02
C THR A 400 -14.08 19.29 -18.06
N VAL A 401 -15.17 18.57 -18.24
CA VAL A 401 -15.52 17.38 -17.47
C VAL A 401 -15.02 16.15 -18.21
N TYR A 402 -14.15 15.38 -17.58
CA TYR A 402 -13.68 14.09 -18.05
C TYR A 402 -14.51 12.98 -17.42
N ARG A 403 -15.15 12.15 -18.25
CA ARG A 403 -15.80 10.90 -17.80
C ARG A 403 -14.84 9.73 -17.82
N HIS A 404 -13.87 9.82 -18.72
CA HIS A 404 -12.73 8.92 -18.90
C HIS A 404 -11.66 9.68 -19.69
N ALA A 405 -10.40 9.25 -19.68
CA ALA A 405 -9.37 9.82 -20.53
C ALA A 405 -9.83 9.82 -22.01
N GLY A 406 -9.82 10.98 -22.65
CA GLY A 406 -10.30 11.16 -24.03
C GLY A 406 -11.83 11.34 -24.19
N GLN A 407 -12.63 11.06 -23.17
CA GLN A 407 -14.08 11.34 -23.16
C GLN A 407 -14.38 12.58 -22.32
N LYS A 408 -14.50 13.73 -22.97
CA LYS A 408 -14.73 14.99 -22.29
C LYS A 408 -15.98 15.72 -22.79
N THR A 409 -16.56 16.53 -21.92
CA THR A 409 -17.63 17.48 -22.22
C THR A 409 -17.15 18.86 -21.79
N GLU A 410 -17.32 19.85 -22.64
CA GLU A 410 -16.97 21.23 -22.35
C GLU A 410 -18.27 22.04 -22.10
N LEU A 411 -18.28 22.80 -21.00
CA LEU A 411 -19.40 23.61 -20.54
C LEU A 411 -18.88 25.02 -20.21
N PRO A 412 -19.67 26.08 -20.42
CA PRO A 412 -19.30 27.43 -20.02
C PRO A 412 -19.02 27.51 -18.51
N ASN A 413 -17.92 28.09 -18.13
CA ASN A 413 -17.63 28.41 -16.73
C ASN A 413 -18.12 29.82 -16.41
N THR A 414 -19.27 29.92 -15.74
CA THR A 414 -19.88 31.19 -15.29
C THR A 414 -19.36 31.67 -13.95
N LEU A 415 -18.55 30.88 -13.25
CA LEU A 415 -17.97 31.20 -11.94
C LEU A 415 -16.63 31.97 -12.06
N GLY A 416 -16.00 31.91 -13.26
CA GLY A 416 -14.73 32.56 -13.52
C GLY A 416 -13.54 31.75 -13.04
N ARG A 417 -12.47 32.45 -12.60
CA ARG A 417 -11.19 31.79 -12.25
C ARG A 417 -11.16 31.19 -10.86
N GLN A 418 -12.08 31.56 -9.98
CA GLN A 418 -12.17 31.04 -8.62
C GLN A 418 -13.50 30.31 -8.45
N PHE A 419 -13.42 29.03 -8.10
CA PHE A 419 -14.56 28.14 -7.90
C PHE A 419 -14.17 26.98 -7.00
N THR A 420 -15.16 26.36 -6.40
CA THR A 420 -14.98 25.09 -5.67
C THR A 420 -15.45 23.94 -6.56
N VAL A 421 -14.67 22.88 -6.63
CA VAL A 421 -15.05 21.63 -7.30
C VAL A 421 -15.21 20.53 -6.26
N ARG A 422 -16.26 19.72 -6.42
CA ARG A 422 -16.56 18.56 -5.57
C ARG A 422 -16.74 17.32 -6.43
N ILE A 423 -16.07 16.25 -6.03
CA ILE A 423 -16.27 14.91 -6.56
C ILE A 423 -16.81 14.03 -5.45
N LYS A 424 -17.93 13.36 -5.72
CA LYS A 424 -18.52 12.37 -4.82
C LYS A 424 -18.50 11.01 -5.49
N ASN A 425 -17.86 10.04 -4.84
CA ASN A 425 -17.84 8.64 -5.27
C ASN A 425 -18.77 7.82 -4.37
N GLN A 426 -19.66 7.05 -4.96
CA GLN A 426 -20.54 6.12 -4.26
C GLN A 426 -20.42 4.75 -4.93
N GLY A 427 -19.57 3.88 -4.36
CA GLY A 427 -19.40 2.52 -4.88
C GLY A 427 -18.98 2.48 -6.35
N ASN A 428 -17.99 3.27 -6.76
CA ASN A 428 -17.48 3.45 -8.13
C ASN A 428 -18.38 4.29 -9.07
N HIS A 429 -19.46 4.87 -8.57
CA HIS A 429 -20.26 5.82 -9.36
C HIS A 429 -19.98 7.25 -8.91
N VAL A 430 -19.51 8.06 -9.82
CA VAL A 430 -18.97 9.40 -9.53
C VAL A 430 -19.93 10.49 -10.02
N SER A 431 -20.15 11.49 -9.18
CA SER A 431 -20.75 12.77 -9.55
C SER A 431 -19.77 13.92 -9.35
N ILE A 432 -19.88 14.94 -10.22
CA ILE A 432 -19.02 16.12 -10.23
C ILE A 432 -19.89 17.35 -10.15
N SER A 433 -19.62 18.20 -9.17
CA SER A 433 -20.35 19.46 -8.95
C SER A 433 -19.38 20.62 -8.77
N VAL A 434 -19.83 21.82 -9.09
CA VAL A 434 -19.10 23.07 -8.88
C VAL A 434 -19.95 24.07 -8.10
N GLY A 435 -19.30 24.94 -7.38
CA GLY A 435 -19.91 26.04 -6.63
C GLY A 435 -18.96 27.22 -6.51
N LYS A 436 -19.48 28.35 -6.08
CA LYS A 436 -18.66 29.55 -5.89
C LYS A 436 -17.94 29.55 -4.53
N ASP A 437 -18.60 29.07 -3.51
CA ASP A 437 -18.18 29.17 -2.10
C ASP A 437 -18.31 27.85 -1.33
N GLY A 438 -18.53 26.73 -2.00
CA GLY A 438 -18.72 25.43 -1.38
C GLY A 438 -20.05 25.22 -0.66
N LYS A 439 -21.01 26.14 -0.79
CA LYS A 439 -22.34 26.05 -0.16
C LYS A 439 -23.43 25.65 -1.15
N GLU A 440 -23.48 26.33 -2.29
CA GLU A 440 -24.40 26.02 -3.36
C GLU A 440 -23.69 25.29 -4.48
N TRP A 441 -24.30 24.21 -4.98
CA TRP A 441 -23.69 23.29 -5.92
C TRP A 441 -24.51 23.15 -7.19
N THR A 442 -23.84 23.25 -8.31
CA THR A 442 -24.36 22.87 -9.62
C THR A 442 -23.72 21.57 -10.06
N THR A 443 -24.50 20.53 -10.25
CA THR A 443 -24.00 19.24 -10.75
C THR A 443 -23.78 19.32 -12.25
N LEU A 444 -22.56 19.06 -12.70
CA LEU A 444 -22.16 19.06 -14.11
C LEU A 444 -22.17 17.66 -14.74
N ALA A 445 -21.98 16.62 -13.93
CA ALA A 445 -22.02 15.23 -14.37
C ALA A 445 -22.41 14.29 -13.24
N GLU A 446 -23.13 13.22 -13.59
CA GLU A 446 -23.53 12.14 -12.68
C GLU A 446 -23.36 10.78 -13.34
N GLY A 447 -23.29 9.72 -12.51
CA GLY A 447 -23.27 8.34 -12.96
C GLY A 447 -22.03 7.98 -13.77
N ILE A 448 -20.89 8.64 -13.53
CA ILE A 448 -19.63 8.26 -14.18
C ILE A 448 -19.17 6.97 -13.53
N ASP A 449 -19.15 5.87 -14.26
CA ASP A 449 -18.66 4.58 -13.80
C ASP A 449 -17.14 4.53 -13.90
N VAL A 450 -16.46 4.41 -12.75
CA VAL A 450 -15.00 4.29 -12.66
C VAL A 450 -14.55 2.88 -12.28
N SER A 451 -15.49 1.92 -12.14
CA SER A 451 -15.19 0.54 -11.69
C SER A 451 -14.15 -0.18 -12.53
N GLY A 452 -14.05 0.17 -13.82
CA GLY A 452 -13.04 -0.36 -14.74
C GLY A 452 -11.68 0.32 -14.67
N MET A 453 -11.47 1.35 -13.84
CA MET A 453 -10.17 2.04 -13.73
C MET A 453 -9.25 1.30 -12.76
N HIS A 454 -8.76 0.14 -13.16
CA HIS A 454 -7.90 -0.72 -12.36
C HIS A 454 -6.97 -1.60 -13.21
N HIS A 455 -6.09 -2.36 -12.57
CA HIS A 455 -5.03 -3.15 -13.16
C HIS A 455 -5.48 -4.10 -14.28
N ASN A 456 -6.56 -4.86 -14.08
CA ASN A 456 -7.01 -5.85 -15.08
C ASN A 456 -7.46 -5.22 -16.41
N ALA A 457 -7.85 -3.92 -16.40
CA ALA A 457 -8.27 -3.19 -17.61
C ALA A 457 -7.12 -2.39 -18.23
N TYR A 458 -6.29 -1.73 -17.43
CA TYR A 458 -5.30 -0.74 -17.91
C TYR A 458 -3.86 -1.15 -17.67
N LYS A 459 -3.60 -2.28 -17.01
CA LYS A 459 -2.29 -2.69 -16.48
C LYS A 459 -1.74 -1.67 -15.47
N GLY A 460 -0.58 -1.98 -14.89
CA GLY A 460 -0.02 -1.21 -13.78
C GLY A 460 -0.73 -1.56 -12.47
N PHE A 461 -0.02 -1.58 -11.38
CA PHE A 461 -0.53 -1.99 -10.07
C PHE A 461 -0.89 -0.77 -9.22
N TYR A 462 -1.70 0.15 -9.77
CA TYR A 462 -2.09 1.40 -9.15
C TYR A 462 -3.51 1.32 -8.59
N ALA A 463 -3.88 2.36 -7.83
CA ALA A 463 -5.26 2.63 -7.42
C ALA A 463 -5.78 3.93 -8.04
N LEU A 464 -7.10 4.10 -7.96
CA LEU A 464 -7.74 5.35 -8.34
C LEU A 464 -7.54 6.38 -7.23
N ARG A 465 -6.67 7.37 -7.46
CA ARG A 465 -6.30 8.38 -6.45
C ARG A 465 -7.01 9.71 -6.69
N ILE A 466 -7.23 10.44 -5.60
CA ILE A 466 -7.71 11.83 -5.62
C ILE A 466 -6.54 12.71 -6.02
N GLY A 467 -6.71 13.55 -7.05
CA GLY A 467 -5.62 14.31 -7.63
C GLY A 467 -5.91 15.79 -7.86
N LEU A 468 -5.07 16.66 -7.32
CA LEU A 468 -4.97 18.05 -7.75
C LEU A 468 -4.16 18.09 -9.05
N VAL A 469 -4.62 18.84 -10.03
CA VAL A 469 -3.95 18.92 -11.33
C VAL A 469 -3.75 20.36 -11.78
N SER A 470 -2.54 20.66 -12.30
CA SER A 470 -2.19 21.94 -12.89
C SER A 470 -1.53 21.75 -14.26
N ILE A 471 -2.12 22.33 -15.30
CA ILE A 471 -1.81 22.09 -16.71
C ILE A 471 -1.48 23.41 -17.42
N GLY A 472 -0.53 23.38 -18.34
CA GLY A 472 -0.16 24.53 -19.14
C GLY A 472 1.10 25.24 -18.63
N LYS A 473 1.01 26.56 -18.45
CA LYS A 473 2.09 27.43 -17.96
C LYS A 473 1.60 28.20 -16.72
N GLY A 474 2.52 28.69 -15.89
CA GLY A 474 2.17 29.39 -14.66
C GLY A 474 1.84 28.43 -13.52
N GLU A 475 0.90 28.83 -12.66
CA GLU A 475 0.51 28.04 -11.48
C GLU A 475 -0.99 28.21 -11.18
N ALA A 476 -1.55 27.25 -10.46
CA ALA A 476 -2.87 27.31 -9.83
C ALA A 476 -2.72 27.34 -8.31
N ALA A 477 -3.74 27.87 -7.64
CA ALA A 477 -3.86 27.87 -6.19
C ALA A 477 -5.25 27.34 -5.77
#